data_b1a4cb1f5e6f99c8888ba6358567e279
#
_entry.id   b1a4cb1f5e6f99c8888ba6358567e279
#
_cell.length_a   1.000
_cell.length_b   1.000
_cell.length_c   1.000
_cell.angle_alpha   90.00
_cell.angle_beta   90.00
_cell.angle_gamma   90.00
#
_symmetry.space_group_name_H-M   'P 1'
#
loop_
_entity.id
_entity.type
_entity.pdbx_description
1 polymer ?
#
loop_
_entity_poly.entity_id
_entity_poly.type
_entity_poly.pdbx_seq_one_letter_code
_entity_poly.pdbx_strand_id
1 'polypeptide(L)'
;HSYGEYVFDWAWANAYADHGLPYFPKATCAVPFTPVPGSRLLAVDATARQALLKAMLDVAKQHQLSSLHILFTSPDDRAACDALGLMQRQTVQFHWHNADLQGHRFDSFASFLASLSQEKRKKIKQERRRVADSGVTFRTTAGMDISTSDWDFFYQCYERTYLEHGNAPYLSRHFFGQMQHDMPHNWVLFVAERDGHPIASSLIALQGLGTSNAVAYGRYWGALERVDCLHFEACYYQPLNWCIANGVQRFEGGAQGEHKPSGPSDGIRRRCPVPN
;
A
#
# COMPACT_ATOMS: atom_id res chain seq x y z
N HIS A 1 2.35 -14.88 13.26
CA HIS A 1 3.45 -14.60 14.17
C HIS A 1 4.56 -13.90 13.39
N SER A 2 4.69 -12.58 13.55
CA SER A 2 5.76 -11.83 12.91
C SER A 2 7.01 -11.91 13.78
N TYR A 3 8.15 -12.20 13.17
CA TYR A 3 9.45 -12.07 13.84
C TYR A 3 9.87 -10.59 14.00
N GLY A 4 8.98 -9.65 13.65
CA GLY A 4 9.28 -8.22 13.63
C GLY A 4 9.93 -7.77 12.33
N GLU A 5 9.97 -8.65 11.30
CA GLU A 5 10.50 -8.27 10.01
C GLU A 5 9.53 -7.43 9.20
N TYR A 6 10.09 -6.53 8.44
CA TYR A 6 9.50 -5.92 7.27
C TYR A 6 10.21 -6.50 6.04
N VAL A 7 9.51 -6.72 4.97
CA VAL A 7 9.79 -7.44 3.70
C VAL A 7 11.26 -7.74 3.32
N PHE A 8 12.27 -7.09 3.89
CA PHE A 8 13.68 -7.17 3.49
C PHE A 8 14.66 -7.40 4.66
N ASP A 9 14.19 -7.91 5.79
CA ASP A 9 15.04 -8.12 6.97
C ASP A 9 16.03 -9.30 6.84
N TRP A 10 15.82 -10.19 5.87
CA TRP A 10 16.65 -11.38 5.70
C TRP A 10 18.13 -11.08 5.49
N ALA A 11 18.45 -10.02 4.75
CA ALA A 11 19.84 -9.61 4.55
C ALA A 11 20.51 -9.19 5.88
N TRP A 12 19.75 -8.54 6.75
CA TRP A 12 20.22 -8.15 8.09
C TRP A 12 20.30 -9.35 9.02
N ALA A 13 19.29 -10.22 9.02
CA ALA A 13 19.31 -11.44 9.84
C ALA A 13 20.50 -12.33 9.48
N ASN A 14 20.80 -12.50 8.20
CA ASN A 14 21.96 -13.24 7.73
C ASN A 14 23.28 -12.57 8.13
N ALA A 15 23.41 -11.25 7.96
CA ALA A 15 24.61 -10.52 8.36
C ALA A 15 24.88 -10.62 9.87
N TYR A 16 23.84 -10.59 10.71
CA TYR A 16 23.99 -10.82 12.15
C TYR A 16 24.43 -12.26 12.44
N ALA A 17 23.83 -13.24 11.75
CA ALA A 17 24.20 -14.65 11.92
C ALA A 17 25.64 -14.91 11.52
N ASP A 18 26.12 -14.31 10.42
CA ASP A 18 27.52 -14.42 9.95
C ASP A 18 28.53 -13.88 10.98
N HIS A 19 28.09 -12.96 11.85
CA HIS A 19 28.92 -12.41 12.94
C HIS A 19 28.62 -13.06 14.30
N GLY A 20 27.84 -14.15 14.33
CA GLY A 20 27.49 -14.85 15.58
C GLY A 20 26.57 -14.04 16.51
N LEU A 21 25.85 -13.05 15.98
CA LEU A 21 24.95 -12.18 16.74
C LEU A 21 23.48 -12.56 16.50
N PRO A 22 22.62 -12.52 17.53
CA PRO A 22 21.19 -12.75 17.37
C PRO A 22 20.54 -11.50 16.77
N TYR A 23 19.84 -11.65 15.63
CA TYR A 23 19.02 -10.59 15.07
C TYR A 23 17.62 -10.56 15.69
N PHE A 24 17.07 -11.70 16.02
CA PHE A 24 15.78 -11.85 16.68
C PHE A 24 15.94 -12.32 18.12
N PRO A 25 15.05 -11.96 19.07
CA PRO A 25 13.91 -11.07 18.89
C PRO A 25 14.31 -9.59 18.80
N LYS A 26 13.54 -8.82 18.06
CA LYS A 26 13.67 -7.35 17.99
C LYS A 26 12.31 -6.67 18.21
N ALA A 27 12.31 -5.40 18.58
CA ALA A 27 11.10 -4.60 18.69
C ALA A 27 10.79 -3.92 17.35
N THR A 28 9.51 -3.88 16.96
CA THR A 28 9.03 -3.15 15.80
C THR A 28 7.84 -2.30 16.17
N CYS A 29 7.96 -0.98 15.96
CA CYS A 29 6.87 -0.03 16.08
C CYS A 29 6.38 0.34 14.68
N ALA A 30 5.24 -0.22 14.30
CA ALA A 30 4.65 -0.05 12.96
C ALA A 30 3.14 -0.26 13.02
N VAL A 31 2.41 0.29 12.04
CA VAL A 31 1.06 -0.20 11.74
C VAL A 31 1.22 -1.50 10.97
N PRO A 32 0.68 -2.63 11.44
CA PRO A 32 0.86 -3.93 10.80
C PRO A 32 0.46 -3.92 9.32
N PHE A 33 1.29 -4.50 8.47
CA PHE A 33 1.06 -4.66 7.02
C PHE A 33 0.73 -3.36 6.27
N THR A 34 1.15 -2.20 6.80
CA THR A 34 0.77 -0.89 6.28
C THR A 34 2.01 -0.04 5.99
N PRO A 35 2.60 -0.14 4.79
CA PRO A 35 3.80 0.61 4.41
C PRO A 35 3.46 2.06 4.03
N VAL A 36 2.78 2.77 4.92
CA VAL A 36 2.34 4.16 4.74
C VAL A 36 2.92 5.02 5.85
N PRO A 37 3.60 6.13 5.53
CA PRO A 37 4.09 7.07 6.55
C PRO A 37 2.97 7.64 7.41
N GLY A 38 3.25 7.76 8.71
CA GLY A 38 2.32 8.33 9.68
C GLY A 38 2.88 8.28 11.08
N SER A 39 2.14 8.82 12.05
CA SER A 39 2.55 8.82 13.45
C SER A 39 2.67 7.40 14.00
N ARG A 40 3.81 7.13 14.61
CA ARG A 40 4.12 5.90 15.35
C ARG A 40 4.25 6.19 16.84
N LEU A 41 4.72 7.39 17.17
CA LEU A 41 4.84 7.87 18.54
C LEU A 41 3.61 8.75 18.84
N LEU A 42 2.51 8.11 19.29
CA LEU A 42 1.25 8.80 19.58
C LEU A 42 1.41 9.61 20.87
N ALA A 43 1.67 10.88 20.73
CA ALA A 43 1.95 11.81 21.84
C ALA A 43 1.27 13.15 21.58
N VAL A 44 0.87 13.82 22.67
CA VAL A 44 0.19 15.11 22.63
C VAL A 44 1.10 16.28 22.22
N ASP A 45 2.42 16.14 22.50
CA ASP A 45 3.44 17.14 22.18
C ASP A 45 4.81 16.50 21.95
N ALA A 46 5.80 17.32 21.62
CA ALA A 46 7.18 16.89 21.36
C ALA A 46 7.86 16.28 22.59
N THR A 47 7.58 16.82 23.80
CA THR A 47 8.16 16.33 25.06
C THR A 47 7.64 14.94 25.39
N ALA A 48 6.32 14.74 25.30
CA ALA A 48 5.70 13.44 25.48
C ALA A 48 6.19 12.42 24.43
N ARG A 49 6.40 12.86 23.17
CA ARG A 49 6.93 12.01 22.10
C ARG A 49 8.35 11.54 22.42
N GLN A 50 9.22 12.42 22.91
CA GLN A 50 10.57 12.04 23.34
C GLN A 50 10.55 11.12 24.55
N ALA A 51 9.69 11.37 25.53
CA ALA A 51 9.54 10.50 26.69
C ALA A 51 9.07 9.09 26.29
N LEU A 52 8.10 8.99 25.39
CA LEU A 52 7.63 7.73 24.85
C LEU A 52 8.77 6.96 24.13
N LEU A 53 9.55 7.66 23.31
CA LEU A 53 10.66 7.03 22.59
C LEU A 53 11.74 6.54 23.54
N LYS A 54 12.09 7.29 24.59
CA LYS A 54 13.01 6.83 25.63
C LYS A 54 12.49 5.59 26.34
N ALA A 55 11.20 5.59 26.73
CA ALA A 55 10.58 4.42 27.36
C ALA A 55 10.63 3.17 26.45
N MET A 56 10.41 3.33 25.14
CA MET A 56 10.54 2.21 24.19
C MET A 56 11.98 1.68 24.11
N LEU A 57 12.99 2.56 24.15
CA LEU A 57 14.41 2.14 24.19
C LEU A 57 14.74 1.42 25.50
N ASP A 58 14.21 1.90 26.64
CA ASP A 58 14.43 1.26 27.93
C ASP A 58 13.77 -0.13 27.98
N VAL A 59 12.56 -0.29 27.45
CA VAL A 59 11.91 -1.59 27.31
C VAL A 59 12.74 -2.52 26.43
N ALA A 60 13.23 -2.04 25.29
CA ALA A 60 14.07 -2.86 24.41
C ALA A 60 15.34 -3.35 25.12
N LYS A 61 16.00 -2.49 25.90
CA LYS A 61 17.16 -2.86 26.73
C LYS A 61 16.81 -3.85 27.83
N GLN A 62 15.74 -3.60 28.58
CA GLN A 62 15.28 -4.46 29.68
C GLN A 62 14.97 -5.87 29.19
N HIS A 63 14.38 -6.01 28.01
CA HIS A 63 14.06 -7.29 27.40
C HIS A 63 15.21 -7.86 26.54
N GLN A 64 16.38 -7.24 26.55
CA GLN A 64 17.56 -7.68 25.77
C GLN A 64 17.25 -7.89 24.28
N LEU A 65 16.39 -7.03 23.70
CA LEU A 65 16.08 -7.09 22.28
C LEU A 65 17.29 -6.63 21.45
N SER A 66 17.49 -7.25 20.31
CA SER A 66 18.62 -6.95 19.43
C SER A 66 18.57 -5.51 18.87
N SER A 67 17.37 -4.99 18.66
CA SER A 67 17.15 -3.66 18.11
C SER A 67 15.69 -3.19 18.31
N LEU A 68 15.46 -1.89 18.12
CA LEU A 68 14.14 -1.26 17.99
C LEU A 68 14.04 -0.61 16.60
N HIS A 69 13.07 -1.00 15.83
CA HIS A 69 12.77 -0.43 14.52
C HIS A 69 11.45 0.34 14.56
N ILE A 70 11.47 1.60 14.15
CA ILE A 70 10.27 2.45 14.03
C ILE A 70 10.07 2.71 12.55
N LEU A 71 9.02 2.11 11.96
CA LEU A 71 8.83 2.05 10.51
C LEU A 71 7.86 3.10 10.00
N PHE A 72 8.19 3.73 8.88
CA PHE A 72 7.32 4.70 8.19
C PHE A 72 6.88 5.86 9.08
N THR A 73 7.83 6.45 9.77
CA THR A 73 7.62 7.54 10.72
C THR A 73 7.08 8.81 10.05
N SER A 74 6.28 9.57 10.80
CA SER A 74 5.94 10.95 10.45
C SER A 74 7.17 11.88 10.55
N PRO A 75 7.12 13.10 9.97
CA PRO A 75 8.19 14.08 10.15
C PRO A 75 8.51 14.38 11.62
N ASP A 76 7.49 14.48 12.48
CA ASP A 76 7.66 14.76 13.91
C ASP A 76 8.30 13.58 14.65
N ASP A 77 7.90 12.34 14.33
CA ASP A 77 8.51 11.14 14.89
C ASP A 77 9.97 11.03 14.49
N ARG A 78 10.27 11.34 13.22
CA ARG A 78 11.63 11.36 12.70
C ARG A 78 12.48 12.38 13.45
N ALA A 79 11.99 13.59 13.64
CA ALA A 79 12.70 14.62 14.41
C ALA A 79 13.00 14.18 15.84
N ALA A 80 12.07 13.47 16.49
CA ALA A 80 12.30 12.90 17.81
C ALA A 80 13.36 11.78 17.80
N CYS A 81 13.37 10.93 16.79
CA CYS A 81 14.39 9.89 16.60
C CYS A 81 15.78 10.49 16.36
N ASP A 82 15.86 11.54 15.52
CA ASP A 82 17.11 12.24 15.22
C ASP A 82 17.69 12.91 16.47
N ALA A 83 16.84 13.53 17.28
CA ALA A 83 17.25 14.18 18.53
C ALA A 83 17.86 13.20 19.55
N LEU A 84 17.55 11.90 19.44
CA LEU A 84 18.13 10.84 20.27
C LEU A 84 19.26 10.08 19.55
N GLY A 85 19.68 10.51 18.36
CA GLY A 85 20.77 9.90 17.59
C GLY A 85 20.44 8.53 17.00
N LEU A 86 19.15 8.21 16.78
CA LEU A 86 18.77 6.96 16.15
C LEU A 86 19.15 6.95 14.67
N MET A 87 19.63 5.79 14.21
CA MET A 87 20.03 5.62 12.80
C MET A 87 18.83 5.67 11.88
N GLN A 88 18.90 6.53 10.86
CA GLN A 88 17.89 6.60 9.82
C GLN A 88 18.24 5.68 8.65
N ARG A 89 17.22 5.00 8.13
CA ARG A 89 17.27 4.28 6.86
C ARG A 89 16.19 4.83 5.94
N GLN A 90 16.48 4.83 4.65
CA GLN A 90 15.57 5.36 3.64
C GLN A 90 15.36 4.34 2.54
N THR A 91 14.12 4.22 2.10
CA THR A 91 13.76 3.48 0.90
C THR A 91 12.95 4.36 -0.04
N VAL A 92 12.76 3.92 -1.28
CA VAL A 92 12.02 4.67 -2.29
C VAL A 92 10.71 3.95 -2.57
N GLN A 93 9.61 4.71 -2.54
CA GLN A 93 8.32 4.26 -3.06
C GLN A 93 7.91 5.12 -4.24
N PHE A 94 7.24 4.49 -5.22
CA PHE A 94 6.70 5.19 -6.38
C PHE A 94 5.23 5.48 -6.15
N HIS A 95 4.88 6.75 -6.20
CA HIS A 95 3.49 7.20 -6.10
C HIS A 95 3.06 7.79 -7.43
N TRP A 96 1.85 7.49 -7.85
CA TRP A 96 1.23 8.19 -8.95
C TRP A 96 0.61 9.49 -8.46
N HIS A 97 0.78 10.56 -9.22
CA HIS A 97 0.15 11.86 -8.98
C HIS A 97 -0.84 12.15 -10.11
N ASN A 98 -2.01 12.67 -9.75
CA ASN A 98 -3.04 13.07 -10.68
C ASN A 98 -2.74 14.44 -11.31
N ALA A 99 -1.55 14.56 -11.88
CA ALA A 99 -1.10 15.75 -12.58
C ALA A 99 0.06 15.41 -13.54
N ASP A 100 0.16 16.19 -14.60
CA ASP A 100 1.29 16.19 -15.51
C ASP A 100 2.54 16.87 -14.89
N LEU A 101 3.63 16.97 -15.67
CA LEU A 101 4.87 17.60 -15.22
C LEU A 101 4.72 19.12 -14.98
N GLN A 102 3.74 19.77 -15.56
CA GLN A 102 3.40 21.16 -15.39
C GLN A 102 2.46 21.40 -14.21
N GLY A 103 1.95 20.34 -13.57
CA GLY A 103 1.03 20.41 -12.46
C GLY A 103 -0.45 20.46 -12.86
N HIS A 104 -0.79 20.32 -14.15
CA HIS A 104 -2.16 20.26 -14.61
C HIS A 104 -2.75 18.89 -14.32
N ARG A 105 -3.93 18.88 -13.69
CA ARG A 105 -4.63 17.63 -13.36
C ARG A 105 -5.12 16.93 -14.63
N PHE A 106 -5.07 15.61 -14.60
CA PHE A 106 -5.69 14.80 -15.63
C PHE A 106 -7.22 14.90 -15.50
N ASP A 107 -7.88 15.10 -16.61
CA ASP A 107 -9.34 15.13 -16.73
C ASP A 107 -9.93 13.75 -17.08
N SER A 108 -9.08 12.87 -17.60
CA SER A 108 -9.46 11.53 -18.03
C SER A 108 -8.27 10.55 -18.00
N PHE A 109 -8.56 9.26 -17.99
CA PHE A 109 -7.52 8.24 -18.16
C PHE A 109 -6.81 8.35 -19.52
N ALA A 110 -7.52 8.89 -20.54
CA ALA A 110 -6.95 9.13 -21.85
C ALA A 110 -5.89 10.24 -21.81
N SER A 111 -6.15 11.35 -21.09
CA SER A 111 -5.16 12.43 -20.91
C SER A 111 -3.95 11.96 -20.10
N PHE A 112 -4.16 11.13 -19.07
CA PHE A 112 -3.05 10.46 -18.38
C PHE A 112 -2.22 9.61 -19.34
N LEU A 113 -2.84 8.77 -20.17
CA LEU A 113 -2.11 7.96 -21.15
C LEU A 113 -1.34 8.84 -22.15
N ALA A 114 -1.93 9.97 -22.57
CA ALA A 114 -1.27 10.90 -23.50
C ALA A 114 0.02 11.49 -22.92
N SER A 115 0.12 11.66 -21.62
CA SER A 115 1.31 12.17 -20.92
C SER A 115 2.47 11.18 -20.86
N LEU A 116 2.23 9.88 -21.12
CA LEU A 116 3.24 8.84 -21.07
C LEU A 116 4.01 8.73 -22.40
N SER A 117 5.21 8.10 -22.33
CA SER A 117 5.94 7.73 -23.55
C SER A 117 5.09 6.81 -24.44
N GLN A 118 5.38 6.83 -25.76
CA GLN A 118 4.63 5.99 -26.72
C GLN A 118 4.70 4.50 -26.36
N GLU A 119 5.84 4.03 -25.91
CA GLU A 119 6.06 2.65 -25.51
C GLU A 119 5.17 2.26 -24.31
N LYS A 120 5.21 3.04 -23.23
CA LYS A 120 4.39 2.81 -22.03
C LYS A 120 2.89 2.84 -22.36
N ARG A 121 2.46 3.84 -23.14
CA ARG A 121 1.08 3.97 -23.60
C ARG A 121 0.63 2.76 -24.43
N LYS A 122 1.48 2.28 -25.35
CA LYS A 122 1.20 1.09 -26.16
C LYS A 122 1.08 -0.15 -25.28
N LYS A 123 2.01 -0.33 -24.33
CA LYS A 123 1.98 -1.44 -23.38
C LYS A 123 0.69 -1.46 -22.56
N ILE A 124 0.31 -0.35 -21.94
CA ILE A 124 -0.92 -0.27 -21.14
C ILE A 124 -2.15 -0.58 -21.98
N LYS A 125 -2.26 0.00 -23.19
CA LYS A 125 -3.38 -0.29 -24.09
C LYS A 125 -3.45 -1.77 -24.47
N GLN A 126 -2.31 -2.40 -24.72
CA GLN A 126 -2.25 -3.82 -25.05
C GLN A 126 -2.66 -4.70 -23.87
N GLU A 127 -2.19 -4.40 -22.65
CA GLU A 127 -2.54 -5.14 -21.44
C GLU A 127 -4.04 -5.05 -21.14
N ARG A 128 -4.62 -3.85 -21.21
CA ARG A 128 -6.05 -3.63 -21.05
C ARG A 128 -6.89 -4.37 -22.11
N ARG A 129 -6.42 -4.34 -23.35
CA ARG A 129 -7.08 -5.05 -24.44
C ARG A 129 -7.08 -6.58 -24.21
N ARG A 130 -5.96 -7.17 -23.75
CA ARG A 130 -5.91 -8.61 -23.44
C ARG A 130 -6.94 -9.02 -22.40
N VAL A 131 -7.12 -8.22 -21.37
CA VAL A 131 -8.13 -8.46 -20.33
C VAL A 131 -9.55 -8.38 -20.94
N ALA A 132 -9.84 -7.38 -21.74
CA ALA A 132 -11.13 -7.22 -22.40
C ALA A 132 -11.41 -8.34 -23.41
N ASP A 133 -10.41 -8.73 -24.22
CA ASP A 133 -10.51 -9.84 -25.21
C ASP A 133 -10.73 -11.19 -24.52
N SER A 134 -10.38 -11.33 -23.21
CA SER A 134 -10.68 -12.51 -22.39
C SER A 134 -12.11 -12.52 -21.84
N GLY A 135 -12.98 -11.57 -22.22
CA GLY A 135 -14.37 -11.47 -21.76
C GLY A 135 -14.52 -10.91 -20.35
N VAL A 136 -13.45 -10.32 -19.79
CA VAL A 136 -13.50 -9.76 -18.44
C VAL A 136 -14.03 -8.33 -18.45
N THR A 137 -15.02 -8.08 -17.60
CA THR A 137 -15.56 -6.75 -17.28
C THR A 137 -15.29 -6.38 -15.85
N PHE A 138 -15.48 -5.09 -15.50
CA PHE A 138 -15.26 -4.63 -14.14
C PHE A 138 -16.49 -3.93 -13.59
N ARG A 139 -16.83 -4.28 -12.33
CA ARG A 139 -17.78 -3.55 -11.51
C ARG A 139 -17.00 -2.84 -10.40
N THR A 140 -17.34 -1.58 -10.14
CA THR A 140 -16.74 -0.76 -9.09
C THR A 140 -17.81 -0.35 -8.10
N THR A 141 -17.56 -0.60 -6.82
CA THR A 141 -18.45 -0.19 -5.72
C THR A 141 -17.63 0.56 -4.67
N ALA A 142 -18.24 1.55 -4.02
CA ALA A 142 -17.56 2.40 -3.05
C ALA A 142 -18.42 2.66 -1.81
N GLY A 143 -17.79 2.80 -0.68
CA GLY A 143 -18.45 3.20 0.53
C GLY A 143 -19.53 2.22 1.00
N MET A 144 -20.70 2.76 1.30
CA MET A 144 -21.87 1.99 1.77
C MET A 144 -22.45 1.06 0.70
N ASP A 145 -22.15 1.29 -0.57
CA ASP A 145 -22.67 0.46 -1.67
C ASP A 145 -21.93 -0.88 -1.81
N ILE A 146 -20.83 -1.07 -1.08
CA ILE A 146 -20.14 -2.37 -1.04
C ILE A 146 -20.97 -3.32 -0.18
N SER A 147 -21.64 -4.27 -0.81
CA SER A 147 -22.52 -5.22 -0.13
C SER A 147 -21.76 -6.22 0.74
N THR A 148 -22.44 -6.89 1.65
CA THR A 148 -21.85 -7.99 2.45
C THR A 148 -21.33 -9.11 1.54
N SER A 149 -22.05 -9.45 0.46
CA SER A 149 -21.61 -10.45 -0.51
C SER A 149 -20.35 -10.02 -1.28
N ASP A 150 -20.18 -8.73 -1.53
CA ASP A 150 -18.96 -8.19 -2.14
C ASP A 150 -17.76 -8.34 -1.18
N TRP A 151 -17.96 -8.05 0.09
CA TRP A 151 -16.94 -8.26 1.12
C TRP A 151 -16.59 -9.74 1.31
N ASP A 152 -17.58 -10.65 1.21
CA ASP A 152 -17.36 -12.09 1.29
C ASP A 152 -16.55 -12.57 0.09
N PHE A 153 -16.88 -12.12 -1.12
CA PHE A 153 -16.13 -12.44 -2.32
C PHE A 153 -14.70 -11.86 -2.27
N PHE A 154 -14.56 -10.61 -1.84
CA PHE A 154 -13.25 -10.00 -1.62
C PHE A 154 -12.40 -10.84 -0.66
N TYR A 155 -12.99 -11.29 0.45
CA TYR A 155 -12.27 -12.12 1.43
C TYR A 155 -11.81 -13.45 0.84
N GLN A 156 -12.62 -14.10 0.03
CA GLN A 156 -12.22 -15.32 -0.69
C GLN A 156 -10.99 -15.07 -1.59
N CYS A 157 -10.97 -13.97 -2.32
CA CYS A 157 -9.81 -13.57 -3.13
C CYS A 157 -8.57 -13.27 -2.27
N TYR A 158 -8.75 -12.56 -1.17
CA TYR A 158 -7.69 -12.23 -0.22
C TYR A 158 -7.08 -13.50 0.38
N GLU A 159 -7.90 -14.40 0.92
CA GLU A 159 -7.49 -15.66 1.51
C GLU A 159 -6.74 -16.53 0.50
N ARG A 160 -7.28 -16.65 -0.73
CA ARG A 160 -6.65 -17.40 -1.81
C ARG A 160 -5.21 -16.95 -2.08
N THR A 161 -4.96 -15.65 -2.11
CA THR A 161 -3.62 -15.09 -2.33
C THR A 161 -2.64 -15.53 -1.25
N TYR A 162 -3.04 -15.56 0.02
CA TYR A 162 -2.17 -16.03 1.09
C TYR A 162 -1.90 -17.53 1.03
N LEU A 163 -2.94 -18.33 0.77
CA LEU A 163 -2.82 -19.78 0.66
C LEU A 163 -1.90 -20.20 -0.51
N GLU A 164 -1.97 -19.51 -1.64
CA GLU A 164 -1.08 -19.73 -2.80
C GLU A 164 0.39 -19.43 -2.48
N HIS A 165 0.65 -18.53 -1.52
CA HIS A 165 2.00 -18.25 -1.02
C HIS A 165 2.41 -19.12 0.18
N GLY A 166 1.62 -20.14 0.54
CA GLY A 166 1.91 -21.06 1.63
C GLY A 166 1.71 -20.44 3.02
N ASN A 167 0.94 -19.37 3.14
CA ASN A 167 0.66 -18.69 4.40
C ASN A 167 -0.84 -18.70 4.72
N ALA A 168 -1.18 -18.70 6.01
CA ALA A 168 -2.54 -18.39 6.42
C ALA A 168 -2.79 -16.87 6.31
N PRO A 169 -4.04 -16.44 6.02
CA PRO A 169 -4.38 -15.03 5.98
C PRO A 169 -4.17 -14.39 7.36
N TYR A 170 -3.50 -13.23 7.40
CA TYR A 170 -3.24 -12.52 8.66
C TYR A 170 -4.47 -11.84 9.24
N LEU A 171 -5.39 -11.40 8.38
CA LEU A 171 -6.62 -10.71 8.76
C LEU A 171 -7.81 -11.62 8.51
N SER A 172 -8.73 -11.66 9.47
CA SER A 172 -9.94 -12.48 9.37
C SER A 172 -11.05 -11.77 8.58
N ARG A 173 -12.05 -12.53 8.15
CA ARG A 173 -13.27 -11.94 7.57
C ARG A 173 -13.96 -10.99 8.55
N HIS A 174 -13.89 -11.28 9.86
CA HIS A 174 -14.43 -10.41 10.92
C HIS A 174 -13.74 -9.05 10.95
N PHE A 175 -12.42 -8.98 10.79
CA PHE A 175 -11.69 -7.72 10.70
C PHE A 175 -12.21 -6.86 9.55
N PHE A 176 -12.40 -7.44 8.37
CA PHE A 176 -12.98 -6.71 7.23
C PHE A 176 -14.43 -6.31 7.45
N GLY A 177 -15.19 -7.09 8.23
CA GLY A 177 -16.53 -6.70 8.68
C GLY A 177 -16.53 -5.48 9.59
N GLN A 178 -15.55 -5.38 10.49
CA GLN A 178 -15.38 -4.17 11.31
C GLN A 178 -15.00 -2.97 10.45
N MET A 179 -14.08 -3.12 9.49
CA MET A 179 -13.74 -2.06 8.54
C MET A 179 -14.95 -1.57 7.74
N GLN A 180 -15.81 -2.49 7.29
CA GLN A 180 -17.06 -2.16 6.61
C GLN A 180 -18.00 -1.35 7.50
N HIS A 181 -18.08 -1.71 8.78
CA HIS A 181 -18.96 -1.05 9.75
C HIS A 181 -18.43 0.31 10.21
N ASP A 182 -17.15 0.37 10.61
CA ASP A 182 -16.59 1.53 11.32
C ASP A 182 -16.10 2.63 10.38
N MET A 183 -15.70 2.26 9.15
CA MET A 183 -15.12 3.19 8.18
C MET A 183 -15.54 2.88 6.73
N PRO A 184 -16.85 2.76 6.44
CA PRO A 184 -17.33 2.32 5.14
C PRO A 184 -16.88 3.25 4.00
N HIS A 185 -16.89 4.56 4.22
CA HIS A 185 -16.55 5.57 3.19
C HIS A 185 -15.08 5.59 2.78
N ASN A 186 -14.23 4.80 3.45
CA ASN A 186 -12.80 4.74 3.17
C ASN A 186 -12.41 3.65 2.16
N TRP A 187 -13.38 2.96 1.54
CA TRP A 187 -13.09 1.80 0.69
C TRP A 187 -13.69 1.91 -0.70
N VAL A 188 -12.95 1.45 -1.69
CA VAL A 188 -13.43 1.20 -3.05
C VAL A 188 -13.00 -0.20 -3.46
N LEU A 189 -13.96 -0.98 -3.91
CA LEU A 189 -13.78 -2.35 -4.37
C LEU A 189 -13.97 -2.42 -5.89
N PHE A 190 -13.01 -3.03 -6.56
CA PHE A 190 -13.06 -3.38 -7.97
C PHE A 190 -13.22 -4.88 -8.08
N VAL A 191 -14.30 -5.31 -8.72
CA VAL A 191 -14.58 -6.73 -8.96
C VAL A 191 -14.47 -7.00 -10.45
N ALA A 192 -13.58 -7.91 -10.82
CA ALA A 192 -13.50 -8.43 -12.19
C ALA A 192 -14.52 -9.56 -12.35
N GLU A 193 -15.29 -9.52 -13.42
CA GLU A 193 -16.36 -10.48 -13.73
C GLU A 193 -16.14 -11.06 -15.12
N ARG A 194 -16.42 -12.36 -15.28
CA ARG A 194 -16.45 -13.05 -16.57
C ARG A 194 -17.70 -13.91 -16.65
N ASP A 195 -18.44 -13.80 -17.74
CA ASP A 195 -19.71 -14.51 -17.96
C ASP A 195 -20.71 -14.29 -16.79
N GLY A 196 -20.72 -13.08 -16.22
CA GLY A 196 -21.58 -12.71 -15.09
C GLY A 196 -21.13 -13.25 -13.71
N HIS A 197 -19.96 -13.90 -13.63
CA HIS A 197 -19.42 -14.43 -12.38
C HIS A 197 -18.18 -13.65 -11.94
N PRO A 198 -18.07 -13.29 -10.64
CA PRO A 198 -16.90 -12.63 -10.11
C PRO A 198 -15.70 -13.60 -10.05
N ILE A 199 -14.56 -13.16 -10.59
CA ILE A 199 -13.33 -13.99 -10.70
C ILE A 199 -12.13 -13.42 -9.96
N ALA A 200 -12.12 -12.11 -9.68
CA ALA A 200 -11.03 -11.45 -8.96
C ALA A 200 -11.50 -10.15 -8.34
N SER A 201 -10.76 -9.67 -7.34
CA SER A 201 -11.04 -8.37 -6.74
C SER A 201 -9.78 -7.62 -6.31
N SER A 202 -9.85 -6.29 -6.29
CA SER A 202 -8.88 -5.43 -5.65
C SER A 202 -9.58 -4.40 -4.77
N LEU A 203 -8.98 -4.10 -3.63
CA LEU A 203 -9.49 -3.13 -2.66
C LEU A 203 -8.49 -1.99 -2.50
N ILE A 204 -8.97 -0.76 -2.60
CA ILE A 204 -8.19 0.43 -2.26
C ILE A 204 -8.78 1.13 -1.04
N ALA A 205 -7.90 1.70 -0.22
CA ALA A 205 -8.30 2.57 0.87
C ALA A 205 -8.25 4.04 0.42
N LEU A 206 -9.12 4.87 0.99
CA LEU A 206 -9.23 6.30 0.70
C LEU A 206 -9.00 7.14 1.95
N GLN A 207 -8.32 8.24 1.78
CA GLN A 207 -8.17 9.28 2.79
C GLN A 207 -8.51 10.64 2.18
N GLY A 208 -9.36 11.42 2.87
CA GLY A 208 -9.66 12.79 2.49
C GLY A 208 -10.36 12.96 1.14
N LEU A 209 -11.19 11.99 0.73
CA LEU A 209 -11.97 12.11 -0.50
C LEU A 209 -12.81 13.39 -0.47
N GLY A 210 -12.84 14.12 -1.58
CA GLY A 210 -13.50 15.43 -1.68
C GLY A 210 -12.64 16.61 -1.22
N THR A 211 -11.43 16.38 -0.73
CA THR A 211 -10.47 17.43 -0.36
C THR A 211 -9.35 17.58 -1.39
N SER A 212 -8.62 18.69 -1.32
CA SER A 212 -7.42 18.93 -2.16
C SER A 212 -6.25 17.97 -1.87
N ASN A 213 -6.33 17.18 -0.80
CA ASN A 213 -5.28 16.26 -0.38
C ASN A 213 -5.74 14.79 -0.40
N ALA A 214 -6.75 14.47 -1.20
CA ALA A 214 -7.27 13.11 -1.32
C ALA A 214 -6.20 12.13 -1.78
N VAL A 215 -6.04 11.04 -1.04
CA VAL A 215 -5.07 9.97 -1.34
C VAL A 215 -5.78 8.62 -1.38
N ALA A 216 -5.42 7.80 -2.35
CA ALA A 216 -5.83 6.42 -2.43
C ALA A 216 -4.62 5.49 -2.21
N TYR A 217 -4.86 4.38 -1.53
CA TYR A 217 -3.85 3.39 -1.18
C TYR A 217 -4.26 2.03 -1.75
N GLY A 218 -3.47 1.47 -2.65
CA GLY A 218 -3.62 0.09 -3.08
C GLY A 218 -3.36 -0.85 -1.92
N ARG A 219 -4.34 -1.69 -1.57
CA ARG A 219 -4.25 -2.53 -0.37
C ARG A 219 -4.19 -4.00 -0.68
N TYR A 220 -5.26 -4.56 -1.20
CA TYR A 220 -5.40 -5.99 -1.32
C TYR A 220 -5.83 -6.37 -2.73
N TRP A 221 -5.37 -7.52 -3.15
CA TRP A 221 -5.67 -8.13 -4.43
C TRP A 221 -5.77 -9.65 -4.26
N GLY A 222 -6.64 -10.25 -5.02
CA GLY A 222 -6.66 -11.70 -5.22
C GLY A 222 -7.53 -12.09 -6.41
N ALA A 223 -7.26 -13.26 -6.94
CA ALA A 223 -7.98 -13.82 -8.07
C ALA A 223 -8.28 -15.30 -7.84
N LEU A 224 -9.48 -15.72 -8.19
CA LEU A 224 -9.88 -17.13 -8.20
C LEU A 224 -9.57 -17.78 -9.56
N GLU A 225 -9.43 -16.97 -10.61
CA GLU A 225 -9.09 -17.42 -11.95
C GLU A 225 -7.87 -16.65 -12.48
N ARG A 226 -7.03 -17.37 -13.23
CA ARG A 226 -5.87 -16.77 -13.87
C ARG A 226 -6.25 -16.15 -15.21
N VAL A 227 -6.05 -14.85 -15.34
CA VAL A 227 -6.20 -14.12 -16.61
C VAL A 227 -4.96 -13.25 -16.80
N ASP A 228 -4.39 -13.28 -18.01
CA ASP A 228 -3.20 -12.48 -18.31
C ASP A 228 -3.47 -10.99 -18.17
N CYS A 229 -2.54 -10.28 -17.52
CA CYS A 229 -2.60 -8.84 -17.23
C CYS A 229 -3.72 -8.40 -16.26
N LEU A 230 -4.54 -9.31 -15.73
CA LEU A 230 -5.66 -8.96 -14.84
C LEU A 230 -5.21 -8.21 -13.60
N HIS A 231 -4.07 -8.60 -13.00
CA HIS A 231 -3.49 -7.90 -11.86
C HIS A 231 -3.24 -6.42 -12.16
N PHE A 232 -2.65 -6.10 -13.31
CA PHE A 232 -2.39 -4.70 -13.68
C PHE A 232 -3.68 -3.92 -13.92
N GLU A 233 -4.65 -4.53 -14.58
CA GLU A 233 -5.96 -3.90 -14.80
C GLU A 233 -6.66 -3.61 -13.48
N ALA A 234 -6.79 -4.61 -12.60
CA ALA A 234 -7.51 -4.51 -11.34
C ALA A 234 -6.82 -3.65 -10.27
N CYS A 235 -5.48 -3.70 -10.19
CA CYS A 235 -4.73 -3.01 -9.13
C CYS A 235 -4.23 -1.62 -9.51
N TYR A 236 -4.19 -1.30 -10.82
CA TYR A 236 -3.65 -0.02 -11.29
C TYR A 236 -4.58 0.69 -12.27
N TYR A 237 -4.98 0.07 -13.37
CA TYR A 237 -5.68 0.83 -14.42
C TYR A 237 -7.10 1.21 -14.04
N GLN A 238 -7.85 0.31 -13.43
CA GLN A 238 -9.18 0.61 -12.89
C GLN A 238 -9.10 1.60 -11.72
N PRO A 239 -8.24 1.38 -10.68
CA PRO A 239 -8.06 2.36 -9.62
C PRO A 239 -7.62 3.75 -10.09
N LEU A 240 -6.66 3.85 -11.02
CA LEU A 240 -6.21 5.14 -11.55
C LEU A 240 -7.32 5.86 -12.32
N ASN A 241 -8.09 5.12 -13.14
CA ASN A 241 -9.23 5.68 -13.84
C ASN A 241 -10.27 6.24 -12.85
N TRP A 242 -10.57 5.49 -11.80
CA TRP A 242 -11.47 5.90 -10.72
C TRP A 242 -10.92 7.12 -9.96
N CYS A 243 -9.63 7.11 -9.62
CA CYS A 243 -8.97 8.21 -8.92
C CYS A 243 -9.04 9.53 -9.73
N ILE A 244 -8.82 9.48 -11.05
CA ILE A 244 -8.94 10.63 -11.92
C ILE A 244 -10.37 11.16 -11.89
N ALA A 245 -11.36 10.30 -12.10
CA ALA A 245 -12.78 10.67 -12.16
C ALA A 245 -13.29 11.26 -10.82
N ASN A 246 -12.74 10.82 -9.69
CA ASN A 246 -13.16 11.24 -8.35
C ASN A 246 -12.22 12.28 -7.70
N GLY A 247 -11.29 12.82 -8.46
CA GLY A 247 -10.46 13.93 -8.00
C GLY A 247 -9.40 13.56 -6.95
N VAL A 248 -9.05 12.28 -6.83
CA VAL A 248 -7.95 11.83 -5.96
C VAL A 248 -6.63 12.36 -6.48
N GLN A 249 -5.80 12.92 -5.60
CA GLN A 249 -4.54 13.58 -5.98
C GLN A 249 -3.37 12.63 -6.11
N ARG A 250 -3.34 11.58 -5.31
CA ARG A 250 -2.23 10.64 -5.25
C ARG A 250 -2.73 9.21 -5.07
N PHE A 251 -2.07 8.27 -5.75
CA PHE A 251 -2.28 6.85 -5.54
C PHE A 251 -0.96 6.18 -5.14
N GLU A 252 -0.99 5.49 -4.00
CA GLU A 252 0.13 4.75 -3.45
C GLU A 252 -0.10 3.25 -3.65
N GLY A 253 0.62 2.64 -4.55
CA GLY A 253 0.44 1.22 -4.90
C GLY A 253 1.13 0.22 -3.95
N GLY A 254 1.57 0.62 -2.74
CA GLY A 254 2.27 -0.24 -1.77
C GLY A 254 3.81 -0.25 -1.92
N ALA A 255 4.52 -1.04 -1.10
CA ALA A 255 5.96 -0.97 -0.92
C ALA A 255 6.79 -1.62 -2.04
N GLN A 256 6.21 -2.44 -2.89
CA GLN A 256 6.98 -3.24 -3.86
C GLN A 256 6.95 -2.68 -5.27
N GLY A 257 8.13 -2.69 -5.90
CA GLY A 257 8.36 -2.91 -7.34
C GLY A 257 8.56 -1.69 -8.21
N GLU A 258 9.65 -1.75 -8.96
CA GLU A 258 9.94 -0.91 -10.12
C GLU A 258 8.91 -1.11 -11.27
N HIS A 259 8.01 -2.09 -11.15
CA HIS A 259 7.00 -2.46 -12.15
C HIS A 259 5.70 -1.65 -12.08
N LYS A 260 5.58 -0.74 -11.11
CA LYS A 260 4.39 0.09 -10.97
C LYS A 260 4.34 1.14 -12.06
N PRO A 261 3.14 1.48 -12.60
CA PRO A 261 3.01 2.58 -13.54
C PRO A 261 3.43 3.87 -12.85
N SER A 262 4.69 4.25 -13.05
CA SER A 262 5.16 5.59 -12.75
C SER A 262 4.49 6.54 -13.73
N GLY A 263 3.89 7.61 -13.22
CA GLY A 263 3.39 8.71 -14.05
C GLY A 263 4.51 9.35 -14.89
N PRO A 264 4.25 10.42 -15.64
CA PRO A 264 5.21 11.08 -16.53
C PRO A 264 6.51 11.53 -15.85
N SER A 265 6.62 11.34 -14.55
CA SER A 265 7.74 11.76 -13.70
C SER A 265 8.91 10.76 -13.62
N ASP A 266 9.20 9.96 -14.64
CA ASP A 266 10.51 9.28 -14.70
C ASP A 266 11.71 10.27 -14.64
N GLY A 267 11.46 11.59 -14.69
CA GLY A 267 12.42 12.65 -14.43
C GLY A 267 12.35 13.29 -13.04
N ILE A 268 11.24 13.16 -12.33
CA ILE A 268 11.11 13.68 -10.98
C ILE A 268 10.98 12.49 -10.03
N ARG A 269 12.09 11.84 -9.74
CA ARG A 269 12.26 11.06 -8.53
C ARG A 269 12.09 12.03 -7.34
N ARG A 270 10.87 12.35 -6.95
CA ARG A 270 10.64 12.85 -5.61
C ARG A 270 10.94 11.67 -4.70
N ARG A 271 12.18 11.64 -4.24
CA ARG A 271 12.57 10.83 -3.10
C ARG A 271 11.67 11.32 -1.96
N CYS A 272 10.53 10.68 -1.75
CA CYS A 272 9.98 10.67 -0.41
C CYS A 272 10.94 9.78 0.37
N PRO A 273 11.75 10.32 1.28
CA PRO A 273 12.47 9.49 2.21
C PRO A 273 11.40 8.78 3.03
N VAL A 274 11.25 7.49 2.80
CA VAL A 274 10.50 6.62 3.70
C VAL A 274 11.57 6.07 4.62
N PRO A 275 11.66 6.52 5.88
CA PRO A 275 12.59 5.93 6.83
C PRO A 275 12.14 4.49 7.09
N ASN A 276 13.04 3.57 6.97
CA ASN A 276 12.89 2.21 7.48
C ASN A 276 13.07 2.19 8.99
#